data_8d27d15af6fa0a3ff484321454b44f39
#
_entry.id   8d27d15af6fa0a3ff484321454b44f39
#
_cell.length_a   1.000
_cell.length_b   1.000
_cell.length_c   1.000
_cell.angle_alpha   90.00
_cell.angle_beta   90.00
_cell.angle_gamma   90.00
#
_symmetry.space_group_name_H-M   'P 1'
#
loop_
_entity.id
_entity.type
_entity.pdbx_description
1 polymer ?
#
loop_
_entity_poly.entity_id
_entity_poly.type
_entity_poly.pdbx_seq_one_letter_code
_entity_poly.pdbx_strand_id
1 'polypeptide(L)'
;FQDLMTKGVVWIVLYVLLALFIIGTSNFYNFMDGIDGIAAITGIVAFGLIASVSWNNDQLNMPCLLAIGMSVSCFGFLPFNFPSAKVFMGDVGSILLGFTFSVLVLWVSNNWNEVLCFAGFLFPFYADETLSILERIIRGEALTIPHRRHLYQVLANEYNIAHWKISIFYGLFQLLVGILLIQMKDVGIVGIIGTLFLLFCGFSFINFKFKRKLQIRNLIKQ
;
A
#
# COMPACT_ATOMS: atom_id res chain seq x y z
N PHE A 1 -25.72 1.48 33.47
CA PHE A 1 -24.28 1.36 33.77
C PHE A 1 -23.60 0.36 32.83
N GLN A 2 -24.18 -0.84 32.61
CA GLN A 2 -23.67 -1.82 31.64
C GLN A 2 -23.60 -1.27 30.20
N ASP A 3 -24.64 -0.55 29.79
CA ASP A 3 -24.71 0.05 28.44
C ASP A 3 -23.63 1.14 28.21
N LEU A 4 -23.28 1.91 29.25
CA LEU A 4 -22.22 2.90 29.25
C LEU A 4 -20.82 2.27 29.15
N MET A 5 -20.62 1.17 29.88
CA MET A 5 -19.38 0.39 29.88
C MET A 5 -19.17 -0.28 28.53
N THR A 6 -20.20 -0.89 27.92
CA THR A 6 -20.16 -1.52 26.62
C THR A 6 -19.82 -0.51 25.51
N LYS A 7 -20.44 0.68 25.57
CA LYS A 7 -20.12 1.78 24.63
C LYS A 7 -18.66 2.24 24.78
N GLY A 8 -18.17 2.36 26.02
CA GLY A 8 -16.79 2.75 26.30
C GLY A 8 -15.78 1.76 25.73
N VAL A 9 -15.99 0.45 25.92
CA VAL A 9 -15.11 -0.60 25.36
C VAL A 9 -15.11 -0.58 23.82
N VAL A 10 -16.28 -0.41 23.19
CA VAL A 10 -16.37 -0.32 21.72
C VAL A 10 -15.55 0.85 21.18
N TRP A 11 -15.63 2.01 21.82
CA TRP A 11 -14.82 3.17 21.40
C TRP A 11 -13.32 2.94 21.56
N ILE A 12 -12.89 2.32 22.66
CA ILE A 12 -11.48 1.98 22.88
C ILE A 12 -10.98 1.05 21.78
N VAL A 13 -11.73 -0.03 21.49
CA VAL A 13 -11.36 -0.98 20.42
C VAL A 13 -11.29 -0.28 19.08
N LEU A 14 -12.24 0.59 18.76
CA LEU A 14 -12.23 1.36 17.52
C LEU A 14 -11.00 2.25 17.42
N TYR A 15 -10.66 3.01 18.45
CA TYR A 15 -9.45 3.87 18.45
C TYR A 15 -8.17 3.06 18.29
N VAL A 16 -8.07 1.89 18.91
CA VAL A 16 -6.93 0.99 18.75
C VAL A 16 -6.83 0.51 17.30
N LEU A 17 -7.94 0.09 16.68
CA LEU A 17 -7.95 -0.36 15.28
C LEU A 17 -7.55 0.77 14.32
N LEU A 18 -8.06 1.99 14.53
CA LEU A 18 -7.69 3.17 13.73
C LEU A 18 -6.19 3.50 13.88
N ALA A 19 -5.67 3.46 15.11
CA ALA A 19 -4.25 3.68 15.37
C ALA A 19 -3.39 2.60 14.69
N LEU A 20 -3.77 1.33 14.77
CA LEU A 20 -3.09 0.23 14.08
C LEU A 20 -3.13 0.39 12.56
N PHE A 21 -4.23 0.86 12.00
CA PHE A 21 -4.33 1.15 10.57
C PHE A 21 -3.36 2.26 10.16
N ILE A 22 -3.32 3.38 10.89
CA ILE A 22 -2.44 4.52 10.59
C ILE A 22 -0.96 4.12 10.75
N ILE A 23 -0.60 3.52 11.87
CA ILE A 23 0.78 3.11 12.15
C ILE A 23 1.23 2.01 11.18
N GLY A 24 0.37 1.02 10.95
CA GLY A 24 0.64 -0.08 10.02
C GLY A 24 0.85 0.41 8.60
N THR A 25 -0.03 1.28 8.09
CA THR A 25 0.10 1.86 6.75
C THR A 25 1.37 2.68 6.60
N SER A 26 1.71 3.50 7.61
CA SER A 26 2.94 4.30 7.62
C SER A 26 4.20 3.41 7.53
N ASN A 27 4.24 2.34 8.34
CA ASN A 27 5.37 1.40 8.32
C ASN A 27 5.42 0.59 7.02
N PHE A 28 4.27 0.11 6.52
CA PHE A 28 4.23 -0.64 5.25
C PHE A 28 4.70 0.21 4.09
N TYR A 29 4.30 1.49 4.06
CA TYR A 29 4.79 2.41 3.03
C TYR A 29 6.31 2.59 3.11
N ASN A 30 6.85 2.74 4.32
CA ASN A 30 8.29 2.88 4.55
C ASN A 30 9.07 1.60 4.14
N PHE A 31 8.58 0.42 4.48
CA PHE A 31 9.23 -0.85 4.11
C PHE A 31 9.21 -1.11 2.59
N MET A 32 8.23 -0.54 1.90
CA MET A 32 8.11 -0.66 0.46
C MET A 32 8.93 0.39 -0.32
N ASP A 33 9.54 1.37 0.34
CA ASP A 33 10.45 2.36 -0.28
C ASP A 33 11.87 1.82 -0.40
N GLY A 34 12.07 0.74 -1.15
CA GLY A 34 13.36 0.05 -1.23
C GLY A 34 13.99 0.00 -2.63
N ILE A 35 13.38 0.59 -3.67
CA ILE A 35 13.94 0.72 -5.03
C ILE A 35 13.56 2.08 -5.65
N ASP A 36 14.36 2.50 -6.64
CA ASP A 36 14.19 3.79 -7.30
C ASP A 36 12.77 3.98 -7.86
N GLY A 37 12.13 5.07 -7.51
CA GLY A 37 10.83 5.51 -8.02
C GLY A 37 9.60 4.85 -7.41
N ILE A 38 9.72 3.75 -6.66
CA ILE A 38 8.54 2.98 -6.22
C ILE A 38 7.65 3.79 -5.29
N ALA A 39 8.21 4.44 -4.27
CA ALA A 39 7.43 5.25 -3.32
C ALA A 39 6.81 6.48 -3.99
N ALA A 40 7.56 7.18 -4.84
CA ALA A 40 7.07 8.36 -5.54
C ALA A 40 5.93 8.01 -6.51
N ILE A 41 6.10 6.99 -7.36
CA ILE A 41 5.07 6.55 -8.32
C ILE A 41 3.82 6.06 -7.60
N THR A 42 3.99 5.24 -6.56
CA THR A 42 2.88 4.76 -5.72
C THR A 42 2.16 5.93 -5.03
N GLY A 43 2.90 6.92 -4.54
CA GLY A 43 2.32 8.14 -3.96
C GLY A 43 1.50 8.94 -4.98
N ILE A 44 2.02 9.16 -6.18
CA ILE A 44 1.28 9.84 -7.25
C ILE A 44 -0.06 9.16 -7.50
N VAL A 45 -0.06 7.83 -7.64
CA VAL A 45 -1.27 7.05 -7.92
C VAL A 45 -2.22 7.05 -6.73
N ALA A 46 -1.72 6.76 -5.51
CA ALA A 46 -2.55 6.68 -4.31
C ALA A 46 -3.27 7.99 -4.01
N PHE A 47 -2.50 9.09 -3.99
CA PHE A 47 -3.07 10.42 -3.72
C PHE A 47 -3.92 10.93 -4.89
N GLY A 48 -3.58 10.60 -6.13
CA GLY A 48 -4.42 10.87 -7.30
C GLY A 48 -5.78 10.20 -7.22
N LEU A 49 -5.83 8.94 -6.80
CA LEU A 49 -7.07 8.19 -6.56
C LEU A 49 -7.88 8.81 -5.40
N ILE A 50 -7.23 9.16 -4.28
CA ILE A 50 -7.91 9.86 -3.16
C ILE A 50 -8.47 11.20 -3.64
N ALA A 51 -7.72 11.98 -4.40
CA ALA A 51 -8.21 13.25 -4.96
C ALA A 51 -9.44 13.04 -5.83
N SER A 52 -9.44 12.00 -6.68
CA SER A 52 -10.57 11.69 -7.58
C SER A 52 -11.86 11.36 -6.83
N VAL A 53 -11.78 10.62 -5.71
CA VAL A 53 -12.97 10.27 -4.90
C VAL A 53 -13.38 11.38 -3.94
N SER A 54 -12.46 12.30 -3.63
CA SER A 54 -12.73 13.46 -2.76
C SER A 54 -13.32 14.63 -3.51
N TRP A 55 -13.23 14.64 -4.86
CA TRP A 55 -13.80 15.68 -5.70
C TRP A 55 -15.33 15.62 -5.67
N ASN A 56 -15.97 16.64 -5.13
CA ASN A 56 -17.41 16.66 -4.96
C ASN A 56 -18.02 17.92 -5.60
N ASN A 57 -19.00 17.73 -6.52
CA ASN A 57 -19.82 18.79 -7.13
C ASN A 57 -19.03 20.03 -7.57
N ASP A 58 -17.93 19.84 -8.29
CA ASP A 58 -17.05 20.91 -8.81
C ASP A 58 -16.41 21.79 -7.72
N GLN A 59 -16.42 21.38 -6.45
CA GLN A 59 -15.78 22.09 -5.37
C GLN A 59 -14.55 21.33 -4.83
N LEU A 60 -13.43 22.05 -4.78
CA LEU A 60 -12.22 21.62 -4.10
C LEU A 60 -12.44 21.71 -2.59
N ASN A 61 -12.53 20.55 -1.94
CA ASN A 61 -12.53 20.46 -0.49
C ASN A 61 -11.11 20.25 0.06
N MET A 62 -10.90 20.44 1.37
CA MET A 62 -9.58 20.31 2.00
C MET A 62 -8.90 18.96 1.77
N PRO A 63 -9.57 17.79 1.95
CA PRO A 63 -8.93 16.50 1.66
C PRO A 63 -8.51 16.35 0.20
N CYS A 64 -9.31 16.85 -0.75
CA CYS A 64 -8.97 16.85 -2.17
C CYS A 64 -7.71 17.70 -2.44
N LEU A 65 -7.64 18.91 -1.90
CA LEU A 65 -6.47 19.80 -2.04
C LEU A 65 -5.22 19.18 -1.45
N LEU A 66 -5.31 18.55 -0.27
CA LEU A 66 -4.20 17.84 0.35
C LEU A 66 -3.74 16.65 -0.50
N ALA A 67 -4.68 15.85 -1.01
CA ALA A 67 -4.38 14.72 -1.87
C ALA A 67 -3.68 15.16 -3.17
N ILE A 68 -4.18 16.22 -3.83
CA ILE A 68 -3.54 16.81 -5.02
C ILE A 68 -2.13 17.30 -4.65
N GLY A 69 -1.99 18.05 -3.55
CA GLY A 69 -0.70 18.56 -3.08
C GLY A 69 0.33 17.46 -2.86
N MET A 70 -0.09 16.34 -2.22
CA MET A 70 0.77 15.18 -1.99
C MET A 70 1.15 14.48 -3.30
N SER A 71 0.20 14.30 -4.21
CA SER A 71 0.45 13.71 -5.53
C SER A 71 1.43 14.55 -6.35
N VAL A 72 1.23 15.86 -6.39
CA VAL A 72 2.13 16.82 -7.10
C VAL A 72 3.51 16.86 -6.44
N SER A 73 3.61 16.78 -5.12
CA SER A 73 4.90 16.71 -4.40
C SER A 73 5.67 15.45 -4.77
N CYS A 74 5.00 14.29 -4.82
CA CYS A 74 5.61 13.04 -5.31
C CYS A 74 6.05 13.17 -6.77
N PHE A 75 5.24 13.80 -7.62
CA PHE A 75 5.59 14.05 -9.02
C PHE A 75 6.80 14.98 -9.15
N GLY A 76 6.88 16.05 -8.33
CA GLY A 76 8.03 16.96 -8.29
C GLY A 76 9.31 16.29 -7.75
N PHE A 77 9.19 15.29 -6.88
CA PHE A 77 10.32 14.49 -6.40
C PHE A 77 10.82 13.47 -7.43
N LEU A 78 9.92 12.96 -8.29
CA LEU A 78 10.21 11.87 -9.23
C LEU A 78 11.44 12.10 -10.12
N PRO A 79 11.71 13.28 -10.71
CA PRO A 79 12.90 13.52 -11.54
C PRO A 79 14.25 13.31 -10.81
N PHE A 80 14.24 13.37 -9.48
CA PHE A 80 15.43 13.15 -8.65
C PHE A 80 15.57 11.69 -8.20
N ASN A 81 14.48 10.92 -8.27
CA ASN A 81 14.42 9.55 -7.77
C ASN A 81 14.17 8.49 -8.88
N PHE A 82 13.90 8.90 -10.12
CA PHE A 82 13.56 8.03 -11.24
C PHE A 82 14.21 8.53 -12.56
N PRO A 83 14.65 7.65 -13.48
CA PRO A 83 14.65 6.16 -13.43
C PRO A 83 15.77 5.56 -12.58
N SER A 84 16.74 6.39 -12.18
CA SER A 84 17.86 6.05 -11.29
C SER A 84 17.97 7.14 -10.24
N ALA A 85 17.86 6.75 -8.97
CA ALA A 85 17.81 7.69 -7.86
C ALA A 85 19.14 8.45 -7.69
N LYS A 86 19.05 9.78 -7.67
CA LYS A 86 20.09 10.71 -7.22
C LYS A 86 19.84 11.15 -5.78
N VAL A 87 18.56 11.13 -5.36
CA VAL A 87 18.10 11.47 -4.01
C VAL A 87 17.12 10.38 -3.58
N PHE A 88 17.27 9.89 -2.35
CA PHE A 88 16.36 8.95 -1.72
C PHE A 88 15.34 9.69 -0.86
N MET A 89 14.12 9.18 -0.79
CA MET A 89 13.03 9.77 0.00
C MET A 89 13.32 9.69 1.51
N GLY A 90 13.88 8.58 1.95
CA GLY A 90 14.20 8.28 3.34
C GLY A 90 12.95 8.06 4.21
N ASP A 91 13.18 7.61 5.44
CA ASP A 91 12.11 7.20 6.36
C ASP A 91 11.14 8.34 6.67
N VAL A 92 11.63 9.58 6.80
CA VAL A 92 10.79 10.75 7.07
C VAL A 92 9.76 10.96 5.96
N GLY A 93 10.20 10.86 4.70
CA GLY A 93 9.31 11.05 3.55
C GLY A 93 8.32 9.91 3.38
N SER A 94 8.79 8.67 3.41
CA SER A 94 7.94 7.50 3.20
C SER A 94 6.94 7.28 4.33
N ILE A 95 7.34 7.50 5.60
CA ILE A 95 6.42 7.48 6.75
C ILE A 95 5.37 8.59 6.63
N LEU A 96 5.77 9.81 6.23
CA LEU A 96 4.83 10.91 6.02
C LEU A 96 3.79 10.57 4.93
N LEU A 97 4.22 9.95 3.83
CA LEU A 97 3.29 9.53 2.76
C LEU A 97 2.30 8.49 3.28
N GLY A 98 2.74 7.45 3.97
CA GLY A 98 1.87 6.42 4.53
C GLY A 98 0.91 6.97 5.60
N PHE A 99 1.40 7.85 6.48
CA PHE A 99 0.58 8.55 7.49
C PHE A 99 -0.50 9.41 6.82
N THR A 100 -0.09 10.30 5.91
CA THR A 100 -1.03 11.20 5.24
C THR A 100 -2.07 10.43 4.44
N PHE A 101 -1.67 9.36 3.75
CA PHE A 101 -2.59 8.49 3.03
C PHE A 101 -3.64 7.88 3.95
N SER A 102 -3.23 7.26 5.07
CA SER A 102 -4.15 6.61 6.00
C SER A 102 -5.12 7.60 6.64
N VAL A 103 -4.65 8.80 7.01
CA VAL A 103 -5.51 9.87 7.54
C VAL A 103 -6.50 10.34 6.48
N LEU A 104 -6.06 10.54 5.24
CA LEU A 104 -6.96 10.95 4.14
C LEU A 104 -8.01 9.88 3.86
N VAL A 105 -7.65 8.59 3.84
CA VAL A 105 -8.63 7.49 3.70
C VAL A 105 -9.73 7.61 4.75
N LEU A 106 -9.36 7.80 6.01
CA LEU A 106 -10.34 7.94 7.10
C LEU A 106 -11.17 9.24 6.99
N TRP A 107 -10.55 10.31 6.51
CA TRP A 107 -11.22 11.61 6.41
C TRP A 107 -12.26 11.66 5.28
N VAL A 108 -11.96 11.03 4.13
CA VAL A 108 -12.85 11.08 2.95
C VAL A 108 -13.93 10.00 2.97
N SER A 109 -13.80 8.98 3.82
CA SER A 109 -14.74 7.87 3.88
C SER A 109 -15.95 8.21 4.73
N ASN A 110 -17.16 7.98 4.20
CA ASN A 110 -18.43 8.16 4.91
C ASN A 110 -18.92 6.88 5.61
N ASN A 111 -18.37 5.74 5.23
CA ASN A 111 -18.76 4.42 5.74
C ASN A 111 -17.62 3.40 5.59
N TRP A 112 -17.79 2.22 6.21
CA TRP A 112 -16.75 1.16 6.22
C TRP A 112 -16.46 0.56 4.85
N ASN A 113 -17.43 0.58 3.91
CA ASN A 113 -17.17 0.13 2.54
C ASN A 113 -16.15 1.04 1.86
N GLU A 114 -16.32 2.36 2.03
CA GLU A 114 -15.39 3.35 1.49
C GLU A 114 -14.02 3.27 2.16
N VAL A 115 -13.94 3.05 3.47
CA VAL A 115 -12.65 2.83 4.17
C VAL A 115 -11.90 1.66 3.54
N LEU A 116 -12.57 0.52 3.33
CA LEU A 116 -11.95 -0.66 2.72
C LEU A 116 -11.54 -0.43 1.26
N CYS A 117 -12.41 0.22 0.47
CA CYS A 117 -12.11 0.56 -0.92
C CYS A 117 -10.91 1.47 -1.02
N PHE A 118 -10.90 2.56 -0.24
CA PHE A 118 -9.87 3.58 -0.35
C PHE A 118 -8.55 3.12 0.28
N ALA A 119 -8.58 2.34 1.37
CA ALA A 119 -7.39 1.67 1.86
C ALA A 119 -6.77 0.76 0.77
N GLY A 120 -7.62 0.06 0.00
CA GLY A 120 -7.18 -0.78 -1.11
C GLY A 120 -6.47 -0.04 -2.25
N PHE A 121 -6.44 1.30 -2.27
CA PHE A 121 -5.62 2.05 -3.22
C PHE A 121 -4.10 1.81 -3.02
N LEU A 122 -3.68 1.32 -1.85
CA LEU A 122 -2.31 0.84 -1.61
C LEU A 122 -2.21 -0.70 -1.66
N PHE A 123 -3.14 -1.38 -2.30
CA PHE A 123 -3.22 -2.84 -2.35
C PHE A 123 -1.88 -3.54 -2.64
N PRO A 124 -1.06 -3.16 -3.65
CA PRO A 124 0.20 -3.85 -3.92
C PRO A 124 1.17 -3.83 -2.73
N PHE A 125 1.21 -2.72 -2.00
CA PHE A 125 2.05 -2.57 -0.81
C PHE A 125 1.55 -3.46 0.32
N TYR A 126 0.25 -3.43 0.61
CA TYR A 126 -0.34 -4.30 1.63
C TYR A 126 -0.17 -5.79 1.31
N ALA A 127 -0.35 -6.18 0.04
CA ALA A 127 -0.24 -7.56 -0.36
C ALA A 127 1.20 -8.07 -0.25
N ASP A 128 2.20 -7.30 -0.74
CA ASP A 128 3.60 -7.71 -0.70
C ASP A 128 4.14 -7.77 0.74
N GLU A 129 3.80 -6.76 1.56
CA GLU A 129 4.21 -6.72 2.96
C GLU A 129 3.58 -7.86 3.76
N THR A 130 2.25 -8.05 3.62
CA THR A 130 1.53 -9.12 4.33
C THR A 130 2.11 -10.50 4.00
N LEU A 131 2.39 -10.77 2.72
CA LEU A 131 3.00 -12.05 2.31
C LEU A 131 4.42 -12.21 2.86
N SER A 132 5.19 -11.12 2.91
CA SER A 132 6.54 -11.15 3.47
C SER A 132 6.52 -11.42 4.98
N ILE A 133 5.59 -10.79 5.71
CA ILE A 133 5.38 -11.04 7.15
C ILE A 133 4.94 -12.50 7.38
N LEU A 134 3.95 -13.00 6.64
CA LEU A 134 3.46 -14.38 6.76
C LEU A 134 4.57 -15.39 6.49
N GLU A 135 5.39 -15.18 5.45
CA GLU A 135 6.52 -16.06 5.14
C GLU A 135 7.52 -16.11 6.32
N ARG A 136 7.79 -14.97 6.96
CA ARG A 136 8.70 -14.88 8.11
C ARG A 136 8.15 -15.57 9.34
N ILE A 137 6.86 -15.39 9.64
CA ILE A 137 6.21 -16.09 10.75
C ILE A 137 6.29 -17.62 10.55
N ILE A 138 5.99 -18.09 9.34
CA ILE A 138 6.07 -19.55 9.02
C ILE A 138 7.49 -20.08 9.19
N ARG A 139 8.52 -19.28 8.90
CA ARG A 139 9.93 -19.65 9.05
C ARG A 139 10.48 -19.45 10.46
N GLY A 140 9.70 -18.92 11.40
CA GLY A 140 10.14 -18.62 12.76
C GLY A 140 11.18 -17.50 12.84
N GLU A 141 11.20 -16.58 11.88
CA GLU A 141 12.16 -15.46 11.83
C GLU A 141 11.68 -14.29 12.65
N ALA A 142 12.60 -13.61 13.34
CA ALA A 142 12.29 -12.41 14.12
C ALA A 142 11.82 -11.26 13.19
N LEU A 143 10.62 -10.71 13.43
CA LEU A 143 10.03 -9.65 12.62
C LEU A 143 10.77 -8.30 12.72
N THR A 144 11.56 -8.12 13.77
CA THR A 144 12.34 -6.89 14.01
C THR A 144 13.64 -6.78 13.22
N ILE A 145 14.07 -7.87 12.57
CA ILE A 145 15.31 -7.88 11.79
C ILE A 145 15.01 -7.45 10.35
N PRO A 146 15.75 -6.49 9.76
CA PRO A 146 15.59 -6.09 8.36
C PRO A 146 15.75 -7.29 7.41
N HIS A 147 14.96 -7.35 6.36
CA HIS A 147 15.01 -8.41 5.35
C HIS A 147 14.84 -7.87 3.93
N ARG A 148 15.13 -8.70 2.92
CA ARG A 148 15.02 -8.35 1.49
C ARG A 148 14.19 -9.40 0.75
N ARG A 149 12.95 -9.65 1.20
CA ARG A 149 12.09 -10.73 0.67
C ARG A 149 10.79 -10.26 0.06
N HIS A 150 10.57 -8.96 -0.02
CA HIS A 150 9.44 -8.42 -0.77
C HIS A 150 9.55 -8.81 -2.25
N LEU A 151 8.43 -9.02 -2.91
CA LEU A 151 8.43 -9.41 -4.32
C LEU A 151 9.21 -8.41 -5.17
N TYR A 152 9.02 -7.10 -4.95
CA TYR A 152 9.74 -6.07 -5.68
C TYR A 152 11.27 -6.19 -5.51
N GLN A 153 11.76 -6.51 -4.29
CA GLN A 153 13.18 -6.71 -4.01
C GLN A 153 13.72 -7.98 -4.68
N VAL A 154 12.94 -9.06 -4.66
CA VAL A 154 13.30 -10.30 -5.36
C VAL A 154 13.41 -10.06 -6.85
N LEU A 155 12.48 -9.32 -7.45
CA LEU A 155 12.51 -8.97 -8.87
C LEU A 155 13.73 -8.10 -9.21
N ALA A 156 14.06 -7.12 -8.38
CA ALA A 156 15.20 -6.24 -8.57
C ALA A 156 16.54 -6.96 -8.38
N ASN A 157 16.73 -7.61 -7.24
CA ASN A 157 18.03 -8.13 -6.81
C ASN A 157 18.36 -9.51 -7.39
N GLU A 158 17.35 -10.41 -7.49
CA GLU A 158 17.57 -11.79 -7.89
C GLU A 158 17.30 -12.05 -9.37
N TYR A 159 16.33 -11.30 -9.94
CA TYR A 159 16.02 -11.37 -11.36
C TYR A 159 16.69 -10.26 -12.18
N ASN A 160 17.39 -9.31 -11.53
CA ASN A 160 18.06 -8.17 -12.15
C ASN A 160 17.12 -7.36 -13.07
N ILE A 161 15.85 -7.24 -12.69
CA ILE A 161 14.91 -6.39 -13.40
C ILE A 161 15.18 -4.94 -12.99
N ALA A 162 15.33 -4.04 -13.95
CA ALA A 162 15.58 -2.63 -13.66
C ALA A 162 14.49 -2.03 -12.77
N HIS A 163 14.89 -1.26 -11.74
CA HIS A 163 14.00 -0.65 -10.73
C HIS A 163 12.82 0.08 -11.38
N TRP A 164 13.07 0.90 -12.39
CA TRP A 164 12.03 1.67 -13.06
C TRP A 164 10.90 0.81 -13.67
N LYS A 165 11.21 -0.40 -14.16
CA LYS A 165 10.20 -1.32 -14.71
C LYS A 165 9.30 -1.86 -13.60
N ILE A 166 9.89 -2.19 -12.45
CA ILE A 166 9.16 -2.70 -11.29
C ILE A 166 8.27 -1.58 -10.72
N SER A 167 8.81 -0.38 -10.56
CA SER A 167 8.08 0.77 -10.01
C SER A 167 6.89 1.17 -10.89
N ILE A 168 7.06 1.19 -12.22
CA ILE A 168 5.96 1.43 -13.17
C ILE A 168 4.93 0.29 -13.07
N PHE A 169 5.36 -0.97 -13.02
CA PHE A 169 4.44 -2.11 -12.91
C PHE A 169 3.59 -2.01 -11.63
N TYR A 170 4.21 -1.72 -10.47
CA TYR A 170 3.48 -1.54 -9.20
C TYR A 170 2.49 -0.39 -9.29
N GLY A 171 2.89 0.76 -9.85
CA GLY A 171 2.01 1.91 -10.03
C GLY A 171 0.84 1.64 -10.97
N LEU A 172 1.06 0.99 -12.11
CA LEU A 172 -0.01 0.61 -13.05
C LEU A 172 -0.95 -0.42 -12.44
N PHE A 173 -0.42 -1.44 -11.77
CA PHE A 173 -1.24 -2.44 -11.08
C PHE A 173 -2.07 -1.79 -9.97
N GLN A 174 -1.47 -0.89 -9.19
CA GLN A 174 -2.17 -0.10 -8.18
C GLN A 174 -3.30 0.75 -8.78
N LEU A 175 -3.05 1.42 -9.89
CA LEU A 175 -4.05 2.24 -10.58
C LEU A 175 -5.24 1.39 -11.04
N LEU A 176 -4.97 0.23 -11.65
CA LEU A 176 -6.02 -0.69 -12.10
C LEU A 176 -6.85 -1.21 -10.91
N VAL A 177 -6.21 -1.60 -9.82
CA VAL A 177 -6.91 -2.02 -8.60
C VAL A 177 -7.74 -0.87 -8.03
N GLY A 178 -7.18 0.35 -7.97
CA GLY A 178 -7.90 1.52 -7.46
C GLY A 178 -9.14 1.86 -8.28
N ILE A 179 -9.05 1.84 -9.61
CA ILE A 179 -10.20 2.05 -10.51
C ILE A 179 -11.26 0.97 -10.29
N LEU A 180 -10.86 -0.29 -10.19
CA LEU A 180 -11.77 -1.40 -9.89
C LEU A 180 -12.50 -1.18 -8.56
N LEU A 181 -11.78 -0.83 -7.50
CA LEU A 181 -12.35 -0.61 -6.17
C LEU A 181 -13.32 0.59 -6.13
N ILE A 182 -13.04 1.66 -6.87
CA ILE A 182 -13.97 2.81 -7.00
C ILE A 182 -15.30 2.33 -7.60
N GLN A 183 -15.28 1.44 -8.60
CA GLN A 183 -16.50 0.88 -9.21
C GLN A 183 -17.23 -0.09 -8.26
N MET A 184 -16.51 -0.68 -7.31
CA MET A 184 -17.07 -1.66 -6.36
C MET A 184 -17.57 -1.05 -5.05
N LYS A 185 -17.37 0.26 -4.80
CA LYS A 185 -17.69 0.91 -3.52
C LYS A 185 -19.15 0.72 -3.07
N ASP A 186 -20.08 0.64 -4.02
CA ASP A 186 -21.53 0.54 -3.78
C ASP A 186 -22.05 -0.92 -3.77
N VAL A 187 -21.18 -1.90 -4.04
CA VAL A 187 -21.58 -3.34 -4.11
C VAL A 187 -21.79 -3.95 -2.72
N GLY A 188 -21.29 -3.28 -1.68
CA GLY A 188 -21.36 -3.74 -0.29
C GLY A 188 -20.09 -4.47 0.17
N ILE A 189 -19.95 -4.56 1.50
CA ILE A 189 -18.71 -5.00 2.16
C ILE A 189 -18.26 -6.40 1.73
N VAL A 190 -19.19 -7.32 1.53
CA VAL A 190 -18.89 -8.70 1.12
C VAL A 190 -18.28 -8.75 -0.28
N GLY A 191 -18.82 -7.95 -1.22
CA GLY A 191 -18.28 -7.85 -2.57
C GLY A 191 -16.89 -7.24 -2.61
N ILE A 192 -16.65 -6.21 -1.80
CA ILE A 192 -15.33 -5.56 -1.68
C ILE A 192 -14.30 -6.53 -1.10
N ILE A 193 -14.64 -7.22 0.00
CA ILE A 193 -13.74 -8.21 0.63
C ILE A 193 -13.47 -9.36 -0.34
N GLY A 194 -14.50 -9.86 -1.04
CA GLY A 194 -14.33 -10.91 -2.05
C GLY A 194 -13.37 -10.49 -3.18
N THR A 195 -13.52 -9.27 -3.67
CA THR A 195 -12.62 -8.70 -4.70
C THR A 195 -11.19 -8.57 -4.19
N LEU A 196 -10.98 -8.00 -3.01
CA LEU A 196 -9.65 -7.88 -2.39
C LEU A 196 -9.02 -9.25 -2.14
N PHE A 197 -9.81 -10.24 -1.72
CA PHE A 197 -9.35 -11.61 -1.52
C PHE A 197 -8.90 -12.27 -2.83
N LEU A 198 -9.67 -12.12 -3.91
CA LEU A 198 -9.30 -12.64 -5.23
C LEU A 198 -8.01 -11.98 -5.76
N LEU A 199 -7.89 -10.68 -5.62
CA LEU A 199 -6.68 -9.94 -5.97
C LEU A 199 -5.47 -10.42 -5.15
N PHE A 200 -5.66 -10.64 -3.83
CA PHE A 200 -4.63 -11.16 -2.95
C PHE A 200 -4.20 -12.58 -3.32
N CYS A 201 -5.13 -13.45 -3.66
CA CYS A 201 -4.82 -14.80 -4.16
C CYS A 201 -4.00 -14.73 -5.47
N GLY A 202 -4.39 -13.87 -6.41
CA GLY A 202 -3.64 -13.67 -7.66
C GLY A 202 -2.23 -13.15 -7.42
N PHE A 203 -2.08 -12.14 -6.57
CA PHE A 203 -0.77 -11.60 -6.19
C PHE A 203 0.09 -12.64 -5.46
N SER A 204 -0.50 -13.42 -4.54
CA SER A 204 0.16 -14.51 -3.82
C SER A 204 0.67 -15.58 -4.75
N PHE A 205 -0.12 -15.96 -5.76
CA PHE A 205 0.28 -16.93 -6.78
C PHE A 205 1.51 -16.45 -7.57
N ILE A 206 1.51 -15.20 -7.98
CA ILE A 206 2.65 -14.58 -8.68
C ILE A 206 3.89 -14.57 -7.78
N ASN A 207 3.76 -14.09 -6.53
CA ASN A 207 4.84 -14.04 -5.54
C ASN A 207 5.44 -15.44 -5.32
N PHE A 208 4.60 -16.44 -5.06
CA PHE A 208 5.03 -17.82 -4.86
C PHE A 208 5.76 -18.39 -6.08
N LYS A 209 5.26 -18.15 -7.30
CA LYS A 209 5.87 -18.62 -8.55
C LYS A 209 7.29 -18.08 -8.72
N PHE A 210 7.51 -16.77 -8.48
CA PHE A 210 8.83 -16.16 -8.59
C PHE A 210 9.79 -16.69 -7.51
N LYS A 211 9.35 -16.73 -6.26
CA LYS A 211 10.19 -17.19 -5.14
C LYS A 211 10.54 -18.68 -5.26
N ARG A 212 9.61 -19.53 -5.67
CA ARG A 212 9.86 -20.96 -5.91
C ARG A 212 10.89 -21.19 -7.02
N LYS A 213 10.76 -20.45 -8.14
CA LYS A 213 11.72 -20.53 -9.25
C LYS A 213 13.13 -20.12 -8.80
N LEU A 214 13.24 -19.13 -7.93
CA LEU A 214 14.51 -18.70 -7.34
C LEU A 214 15.11 -19.80 -6.47
N GLN A 215 14.33 -20.46 -5.60
CA GLN A 215 14.80 -21.57 -4.76
C GLN A 215 15.36 -22.71 -5.61
N ILE A 216 14.65 -23.13 -6.65
CA ILE A 216 15.11 -24.18 -7.58
C ILE A 216 16.42 -23.77 -8.26
N ARG A 217 16.53 -22.51 -8.74
CA ARG A 217 17.76 -22.01 -9.36
C ARG A 217 18.98 -22.06 -8.43
N ASN A 218 18.76 -21.76 -7.15
CA ASN A 218 19.83 -21.78 -6.14
C ASN A 218 20.26 -23.20 -5.77
N LEU A 219 19.33 -24.16 -5.76
CA LEU A 219 19.65 -25.59 -5.54
C LEU A 219 20.46 -26.20 -6.70
N ILE A 220 20.25 -25.76 -7.94
CA ILE A 220 20.99 -26.27 -9.11
C ILE A 220 22.43 -25.69 -9.18
N LYS A 221 22.69 -24.56 -8.51
CA LYS A 221 24.01 -23.92 -8.50
C LYS A 221 24.94 -24.41 -7.37
N GLN A 222 24.41 -25.19 -6.44
CA GLN A 222 25.18 -25.90 -5.39
C GLN A 222 25.60 -27.30 -5.86
#